data_dbedab56702cf322d83cf3fef31e1d8e
#
_entry.id   dbedab56702cf322d83cf3fef31e1d8e
#
_cell.length_a   1.000
_cell.length_b   1.000
_cell.length_c   1.000
_cell.angle_alpha   90.00
_cell.angle_beta   90.00
_cell.angle_gamma   90.00
#
_symmetry.space_group_name_H-M   'P 1'
#
loop_
_entity.id
_entity.type
_entity.pdbx_description
1 polymer ?
#
loop_
_entity_poly.entity_id
_entity_poly.type
_entity_poly.pdbx_seq_one_letter_code
_entity_poly.pdbx_strand_id
1 'polypeptide(L)'
;SSDLDGTAYLFWRRRMAARMTDDWQHLTGDTIVMSTARQGYSEGPVMFKRKGIYYYIYTLRGNQNYVNAYMMSRQSPLSGFEKPEGNDIFLFSSIANNVWGPGHGNVFYNEETDDYIFVYLEYGDGGTTRQVYANRMEFNEDGTIKTLVPDEKGVGYLAVSQEQRENKALKASFSASSVRSPRTSKVEIETQPNCPLADKTSLVKVERTHIYHPGNAGDQSNGTRWMAETNDDHPWLMVDLGEAMQVTECQFAFVHPAEGHAWHLEKSNDGTNWQPCAEVKEVKACSPHVATVGDKVRYLRLHIDKGAAGLWEWKIY
;
A
#
# COMPACT_ATOMS: atom_id res chain seq x y z
N SER A 1 -8.47 19.50 0.92
CA SER A 1 -9.40 19.15 2.00
C SER A 1 -10.61 20.08 1.99
N SER A 2 -11.77 19.60 2.35
CA SER A 2 -12.99 20.41 2.53
C SER A 2 -13.52 20.26 3.95
N ASP A 3 -14.16 21.33 4.48
CA ASP A 3 -14.89 21.26 5.74
C ASP A 3 -16.35 20.84 5.46
N LEU A 4 -17.13 20.59 6.53
CA LEU A 4 -18.53 20.17 6.45
C LEU A 4 -19.45 21.20 5.76
N ASP A 5 -19.04 22.48 5.72
CA ASP A 5 -19.74 23.56 5.02
C ASP A 5 -19.34 23.70 3.54
N GLY A 6 -18.50 22.78 3.02
CA GLY A 6 -17.99 22.81 1.66
C GLY A 6 -16.79 23.74 1.44
N THR A 7 -16.33 24.47 2.45
CA THR A 7 -15.14 25.31 2.35
C THR A 7 -13.91 24.45 2.05
N ALA A 8 -13.19 24.76 0.97
CA ALA A 8 -12.00 24.07 0.55
C ALA A 8 -10.72 24.73 1.08
N TYR A 9 -9.75 23.91 1.41
CA TYR A 9 -8.44 24.34 1.89
C TYR A 9 -7.34 23.58 1.15
N LEU A 10 -6.28 24.29 0.74
CA LEU A 10 -5.10 23.71 0.14
C LEU A 10 -3.95 23.68 1.17
N PHE A 11 -3.32 22.50 1.26
CA PHE A 11 -2.11 22.29 2.07
C PHE A 11 -1.00 21.81 1.13
N TRP A 12 0.19 22.44 1.23
CA TRP A 12 1.30 22.11 0.32
C TRP A 12 2.67 22.22 0.99
N ARG A 13 3.71 21.99 0.20
CA ARG A 13 5.10 21.95 0.67
C ARG A 13 5.46 23.11 1.61
N ARG A 14 6.45 22.91 2.48
CA ARG A 14 6.90 23.87 3.49
C ARG A 14 5.83 24.23 4.51
N ARG A 15 4.87 23.35 4.74
CA ARG A 15 3.77 23.53 5.70
C ARG A 15 2.82 24.68 5.35
N MET A 16 2.78 25.08 4.10
CA MET A 16 1.91 26.16 3.68
C MET A 16 0.46 25.70 3.62
N ALA A 17 -0.47 26.58 4.00
CA ALA A 17 -1.89 26.34 3.89
C ALA A 17 -2.66 27.65 3.60
N ALA A 18 -3.76 27.53 2.87
CA ALA A 18 -4.68 28.63 2.62
C ALA A 18 -6.09 28.12 2.33
N ARG A 19 -7.08 28.96 2.53
CA ARG A 19 -8.44 28.75 2.04
C ARG A 19 -8.47 28.90 0.51
N MET A 20 -9.35 28.16 -0.14
CA MET A 20 -9.62 28.27 -1.58
C MET A 20 -10.95 29.01 -1.82
N THR A 21 -11.11 29.51 -3.04
CA THR A 21 -12.40 29.99 -3.56
C THR A 21 -13.37 28.81 -3.70
N ASP A 22 -14.68 29.12 -3.78
CA ASP A 22 -15.71 28.06 -3.85
C ASP A 22 -15.64 27.23 -5.15
N ASP A 23 -15.01 27.75 -6.20
CA ASP A 23 -14.73 27.04 -7.45
C ASP A 23 -13.43 26.22 -7.41
N TRP A 24 -12.70 26.24 -6.29
CA TRP A 24 -11.43 25.54 -6.03
C TRP A 24 -10.27 25.92 -6.97
N GLN A 25 -10.36 27.05 -7.64
CA GLN A 25 -9.34 27.45 -8.63
C GLN A 25 -8.32 28.44 -8.10
N HIS A 26 -8.66 29.20 -7.05
CA HIS A 26 -7.79 30.26 -6.51
C HIS A 26 -7.68 30.15 -4.99
N LEU A 27 -6.60 30.68 -4.46
CA LEU A 27 -6.45 30.89 -3.02
C LEU A 27 -7.18 32.17 -2.62
N THR A 28 -7.78 32.17 -1.43
CA THR A 28 -8.41 33.35 -0.84
C THR A 28 -7.90 33.55 0.59
N GLY A 29 -7.73 34.83 0.98
CA GLY A 29 -7.13 35.20 2.26
C GLY A 29 -5.62 34.96 2.33
N ASP A 30 -5.08 35.06 3.53
CA ASP A 30 -3.64 34.94 3.77
C ASP A 30 -3.17 33.49 3.70
N THR A 31 -1.99 33.30 3.14
CA THR A 31 -1.27 32.03 3.24
C THR A 31 -0.58 31.95 4.59
N ILE A 32 -0.79 30.87 5.30
CA ILE A 32 -0.18 30.60 6.60
C ILE A 32 0.85 29.48 6.56
N VAL A 33 1.70 29.43 7.58
CA VAL A 33 2.61 28.28 7.82
C VAL A 33 2.04 27.49 8.98
N MET A 34 1.66 26.23 8.73
CA MET A 34 1.17 25.33 9.76
C MET A 34 2.25 25.04 10.81
N SER A 35 1.85 25.07 12.08
CA SER A 35 2.75 24.71 13.17
C SER A 35 3.00 23.19 13.18
N THR A 36 4.20 22.81 13.56
CA THR A 36 4.58 21.42 13.89
C THR A 36 5.30 21.40 15.22
N ALA A 37 4.98 20.43 16.07
CA ALA A 37 5.61 20.30 17.38
C ALA A 37 7.07 19.84 17.27
N ARG A 38 7.43 19.20 16.15
CA ARG A 38 8.75 18.61 15.94
C ARG A 38 9.46 19.27 14.78
N GLN A 39 10.76 19.35 14.89
CA GLN A 39 11.64 19.70 13.77
C GLN A 39 11.75 18.52 12.78
N GLY A 40 12.28 18.80 11.60
CA GLY A 40 12.51 17.76 10.58
C GLY A 40 11.27 17.42 9.73
N TYR A 41 10.33 18.37 9.61
CA TYR A 41 9.27 18.28 8.61
C TYR A 41 9.85 17.98 7.24
N SER A 42 9.33 16.97 6.59
CA SER A 42 9.71 16.54 5.25
C SER A 42 8.62 16.92 4.24
N GLU A 43 7.48 16.25 4.34
CA GLU A 43 6.45 16.30 3.30
C GLU A 43 5.10 15.73 3.79
N GLY A 44 4.16 15.47 2.86
CA GLY A 44 2.93 14.73 3.09
C GLY A 44 1.95 15.40 4.05
N PRO A 45 1.62 16.72 3.88
CA PRO A 45 0.62 17.34 4.73
C PRO A 45 -0.78 16.79 4.41
N VAL A 46 -1.46 16.32 5.44
CA VAL A 46 -2.84 15.83 5.36
C VAL A 46 -3.68 16.53 6.42
N MET A 47 -4.87 16.98 6.03
CA MET A 47 -5.85 17.53 6.94
C MET A 47 -7.15 16.74 6.84
N PHE A 48 -7.68 16.30 7.97
CA PHE A 48 -9.03 15.73 8.06
C PHE A 48 -9.71 16.15 9.36
N LYS A 49 -11.02 15.99 9.40
CA LYS A 49 -11.83 16.30 10.57
C LYS A 49 -12.54 15.04 11.06
N ARG A 50 -12.53 14.82 12.37
CA ARG A 50 -13.25 13.73 13.04
C ARG A 50 -13.85 14.23 14.35
N LYS A 51 -15.16 14.08 14.51
CA LYS A 51 -15.89 14.46 15.76
C LYS A 51 -15.52 15.86 16.30
N GLY A 52 -15.44 16.84 15.39
CA GLY A 52 -15.16 18.24 15.73
C GLY A 52 -13.67 18.55 15.94
N ILE A 53 -12.77 17.61 15.76
CA ILE A 53 -11.33 17.80 15.87
C ILE A 53 -10.71 17.79 14.48
N TYR A 54 -9.88 18.77 14.17
CA TYR A 54 -9.03 18.82 12.97
C TYR A 54 -7.68 18.18 13.29
N TYR A 55 -7.23 17.32 12.40
CA TYR A 55 -5.95 16.62 12.50
C TYR A 55 -5.08 17.05 11.35
N TYR A 56 -3.93 17.63 11.66
CA TYR A 56 -2.89 17.96 10.70
C TYR A 56 -1.79 16.91 10.79
N ILE A 57 -1.79 15.97 9.86
CA ILE A 57 -0.75 14.92 9.77
C ILE A 57 0.37 15.43 8.87
N TYR A 58 1.59 15.05 9.20
CA TYR A 58 2.78 15.37 8.41
C TYR A 58 3.86 14.31 8.59
N THR A 59 4.73 14.20 7.58
CA THR A 59 5.86 13.26 7.58
C THR A 59 7.12 13.97 8.06
N LEU A 60 7.85 13.32 8.93
CA LEU A 60 9.14 13.75 9.44
C LEU A 60 10.27 12.91 8.84
N ARG A 61 11.49 13.45 8.83
CA ARG A 61 12.74 12.78 8.42
C ARG A 61 12.76 12.43 6.95
N GLY A 62 13.42 11.34 6.56
CA GLY A 62 13.54 10.94 5.17
C GLY A 62 13.83 9.47 4.95
N ASN A 63 13.44 8.97 3.80
CA ASN A 63 13.74 7.64 3.29
C ASN A 63 13.30 6.53 4.28
N GLN A 64 14.20 5.60 4.62
CA GLN A 64 13.93 4.49 5.53
C GLN A 64 13.56 4.93 6.96
N ASN A 65 13.72 6.20 7.29
CA ASN A 65 13.43 6.78 8.61
C ASN A 65 12.19 7.69 8.61
N TYR A 66 11.36 7.66 7.57
CA TYR A 66 10.08 8.35 7.60
C TYR A 66 9.26 7.91 8.80
N VAL A 67 8.63 8.89 9.45
CA VAL A 67 7.60 8.70 10.47
C VAL A 67 6.49 9.71 10.26
N ASN A 68 5.27 9.40 10.69
CA ASN A 68 4.13 10.30 10.61
C ASN A 68 3.78 10.82 11.99
N ALA A 69 3.74 12.13 12.09
CA ALA A 69 3.33 12.88 13.28
C ALA A 69 2.08 13.69 13.01
N TYR A 70 1.45 14.21 14.06
CA TYR A 70 0.23 15.02 13.91
C TYR A 70 0.11 16.11 14.98
N MET A 71 -0.70 17.11 14.65
CA MET A 71 -1.20 18.14 15.54
C MET A 71 -2.72 18.10 15.55
N MET A 72 -3.34 18.58 16.60
CA MET A 72 -4.80 18.62 16.75
C MET A 72 -5.29 20.05 16.96
N SER A 73 -6.46 20.39 16.39
CA SER A 73 -7.17 21.63 16.67
C SER A 73 -8.67 21.41 16.86
N ARG A 74 -9.27 22.12 17.81
CA ARG A 74 -10.73 22.17 17.97
C ARG A 74 -11.32 23.48 17.47
N GLN A 75 -10.50 24.34 16.83
CA GLN A 75 -10.89 25.69 16.40
C GLN A 75 -11.15 25.75 14.89
N SER A 76 -10.14 25.48 14.11
CA SER A 76 -10.25 25.58 12.64
C SER A 76 -9.19 24.72 11.93
N PRO A 77 -9.32 24.46 10.61
CA PRO A 77 -8.30 23.75 9.85
C PRO A 77 -7.00 24.56 9.65
N LEU A 78 -7.01 25.86 9.96
CA LEU A 78 -5.85 26.75 9.76
C LEU A 78 -5.24 27.28 11.05
N SER A 79 -5.86 27.09 12.22
CA SER A 79 -5.38 27.66 13.49
C SER A 79 -5.70 26.79 14.70
N GLY A 80 -5.09 27.14 15.86
CA GLY A 80 -5.35 26.47 17.13
C GLY A 80 -4.76 25.06 17.23
N PHE A 81 -3.72 24.75 16.44
CA PHE A 81 -3.08 23.45 16.48
C PHE A 81 -2.11 23.32 17.64
N GLU A 82 -2.34 22.29 18.43
CA GLU A 82 -1.53 21.92 19.58
C GLU A 82 -1.00 20.50 19.42
N LYS A 83 0.14 20.22 20.02
CA LYS A 83 0.65 18.85 20.14
C LYS A 83 -0.28 18.06 21.05
N PRO A 84 -0.70 16.84 20.66
CA PRO A 84 -1.48 15.99 21.55
C PRO A 84 -0.69 15.63 22.82
N GLU A 85 -1.40 15.42 23.92
CA GLU A 85 -0.76 14.85 25.10
C GLU A 85 -0.23 13.44 24.78
N GLY A 86 0.94 13.12 25.34
CA GLY A 86 1.60 11.85 25.08
C GLY A 86 2.34 11.81 23.75
N ASN A 87 2.05 10.82 22.91
CA ASN A 87 2.76 10.58 21.66
C ASN A 87 2.08 11.24 20.46
N ASP A 88 2.80 12.16 19.83
CA ASP A 88 2.39 12.81 18.57
C ASP A 88 2.90 12.11 17.31
N ILE A 89 3.76 11.08 17.45
CA ILE A 89 4.16 10.18 16.36
C ILE A 89 3.29 8.92 16.43
N PHE A 90 2.44 8.73 15.44
CA PHE A 90 1.50 7.61 15.44
C PHE A 90 1.88 6.47 14.50
N LEU A 91 2.81 6.70 13.54
CA LEU A 91 3.26 5.68 12.60
C LEU A 91 4.76 5.81 12.34
N PHE A 92 5.48 4.70 12.49
CA PHE A 92 6.92 4.57 12.28
C PHE A 92 7.27 3.13 11.87
N SER A 93 8.53 2.88 11.50
CA SER A 93 8.99 1.57 11.05
C SER A 93 8.70 0.46 12.05
N SER A 94 8.23 -0.68 11.57
CA SER A 94 8.11 -1.92 12.33
C SER A 94 9.16 -2.92 11.86
N ILE A 95 10.21 -3.13 12.66
CA ILE A 95 11.24 -4.12 12.36
C ILE A 95 10.64 -5.53 12.41
N ALA A 96 9.74 -5.79 13.38
CA ALA A 96 9.10 -7.09 13.55
C ALA A 96 8.23 -7.49 12.34
N ASN A 97 7.55 -6.51 11.72
CA ASN A 97 6.70 -6.73 10.54
C ASN A 97 7.43 -6.40 9.23
N ASN A 98 8.72 -6.09 9.29
CA ASN A 98 9.55 -5.78 8.14
C ASN A 98 9.03 -4.64 7.24
N VAL A 99 8.39 -3.63 7.85
CA VAL A 99 7.90 -2.41 7.18
C VAL A 99 8.78 -1.23 7.58
N TRP A 100 9.42 -0.60 6.60
CA TRP A 100 10.42 0.44 6.83
C TRP A 100 10.02 1.78 6.22
N GLY A 101 10.26 2.86 6.97
CA GLY A 101 10.05 4.23 6.50
C GLY A 101 8.64 4.51 6.00
N PRO A 102 7.58 4.20 6.79
CA PRO A 102 6.22 4.54 6.41
C PRO A 102 6.05 6.06 6.39
N GLY A 103 5.72 6.62 5.25
CA GLY A 103 5.62 8.07 5.09
C GLY A 103 4.66 8.51 4.01
N HIS A 104 4.55 9.82 3.81
CA HIS A 104 3.78 10.49 2.77
C HIS A 104 2.40 9.84 2.57
N GLY A 105 1.59 9.82 3.62
CA GLY A 105 0.30 9.15 3.60
C GLY A 105 -0.86 10.07 3.31
N ASN A 106 -2.05 9.48 3.30
CA ASN A 106 -3.33 10.16 3.26
C ASN A 106 -4.34 9.39 4.10
N VAL A 107 -5.44 10.03 4.50
CA VAL A 107 -6.52 9.42 5.25
C VAL A 107 -7.69 9.16 4.32
N PHE A 108 -8.14 7.93 4.28
CA PHE A 108 -9.40 7.53 3.65
C PHE A 108 -10.43 7.24 4.75
N TYR A 109 -11.61 7.85 4.64
CA TYR A 109 -12.72 7.59 5.54
C TYR A 109 -13.80 6.78 4.83
N ASN A 110 -14.17 5.66 5.42
CA ASN A 110 -15.28 4.83 4.97
C ASN A 110 -16.51 5.12 5.84
N GLU A 111 -17.50 5.80 5.28
CA GLU A 111 -18.72 6.18 5.98
C GLU A 111 -19.58 4.97 6.39
N GLU A 112 -19.57 3.89 5.60
CA GLU A 112 -20.40 2.70 5.87
C GLU A 112 -19.98 1.98 7.16
N THR A 113 -18.68 2.01 7.47
CA THR A 113 -18.11 1.29 8.62
C THR A 113 -17.57 2.20 9.72
N ASP A 114 -17.63 3.53 9.55
CA ASP A 114 -16.94 4.55 10.38
C ASP A 114 -15.43 4.29 10.54
N ASP A 115 -14.82 3.70 9.50
CA ASP A 115 -13.39 3.39 9.50
C ASP A 115 -12.56 4.54 8.93
N TYR A 116 -11.48 4.86 9.64
CA TYR A 116 -10.41 5.71 9.15
C TYR A 116 -9.23 4.84 8.77
N ILE A 117 -8.75 4.98 7.54
CA ILE A 117 -7.65 4.19 6.99
C ILE A 117 -6.55 5.13 6.61
N PHE A 118 -5.36 4.89 7.14
CA PHE A 118 -4.16 5.59 6.72
C PHE A 118 -3.48 4.81 5.61
N VAL A 119 -3.41 5.43 4.44
CA VAL A 119 -2.72 4.90 3.26
C VAL A 119 -1.38 5.61 3.17
N TYR A 120 -0.29 4.90 3.04
CA TYR A 120 1.05 5.46 3.08
C TYR A 120 2.01 4.70 2.17
N LEU A 121 3.15 5.31 1.84
CA LEU A 121 4.23 4.60 1.17
C LEU A 121 5.09 3.85 2.18
N GLU A 122 5.61 2.71 1.75
CA GLU A 122 6.73 2.02 2.38
C GLU A 122 8.01 2.31 1.59
N TYR A 123 9.16 2.40 2.28
CA TYR A 123 10.42 2.82 1.65
C TYR A 123 10.89 1.89 0.53
N GLY A 124 10.59 0.60 0.62
CA GLY A 124 11.02 -0.41 -0.34
C GLY A 124 12.51 -0.73 -0.29
N ASP A 125 13.03 -1.28 -1.36
CA ASP A 125 14.43 -1.63 -1.51
C ASP A 125 15.27 -0.43 -1.92
N GLY A 126 15.83 0.27 -0.95
CA GLY A 126 16.63 1.45 -1.20
C GLY A 126 15.86 2.60 -1.86
N GLY A 127 14.54 2.67 -1.63
CA GLY A 127 13.66 3.69 -2.19
C GLY A 127 13.27 3.51 -3.65
N THR A 128 13.64 2.39 -4.26
CA THR A 128 13.39 2.13 -5.69
C THR A 128 12.11 1.34 -5.97
N THR A 129 11.62 0.61 -4.97
CA THR A 129 10.43 -0.24 -5.06
C THR A 129 9.40 0.14 -4.00
N ARG A 130 9.12 1.43 -3.89
CA ARG A 130 8.12 1.94 -2.95
C ARG A 130 6.76 1.33 -3.23
N GLN A 131 6.10 0.88 -2.16
CA GLN A 131 4.81 0.24 -2.19
C GLN A 131 3.79 1.09 -1.45
N VAL A 132 2.53 0.93 -1.78
CA VAL A 132 1.42 1.51 -1.03
C VAL A 132 0.94 0.49 0.00
N TYR A 133 0.95 0.90 1.25
CA TYR A 133 0.44 0.16 2.39
C TYR A 133 -0.77 0.88 2.97
N ALA A 134 -1.61 0.15 3.70
CA ALA A 134 -2.77 0.71 4.37
C ALA A 134 -3.04 -0.02 5.67
N ASN A 135 -3.30 0.74 6.73
CA ASN A 135 -3.73 0.19 8.01
C ASN A 135 -4.90 1.01 8.58
N ARG A 136 -5.76 0.37 9.39
CA ARG A 136 -6.85 1.05 10.09
C ARG A 136 -6.30 1.96 11.17
N MET A 137 -6.83 3.17 11.25
CA MET A 137 -6.54 4.13 12.32
C MET A 137 -7.52 3.92 13.47
N GLU A 138 -6.99 3.87 14.68
CA GLU A 138 -7.80 3.86 15.89
C GLU A 138 -7.55 5.14 16.70
N PHE A 139 -8.55 5.53 17.48
CA PHE A 139 -8.52 6.74 18.29
C PHE A 139 -8.82 6.42 19.74
N ASN A 140 -8.19 7.18 20.63
CA ASN A 140 -8.55 7.17 22.04
C ASN A 140 -9.82 8.01 22.29
N GLU A 141 -10.37 7.94 23.49
CA GLU A 141 -11.60 8.67 23.87
C GLU A 141 -11.44 10.19 23.78
N ASP A 142 -10.24 10.71 24.06
CA ASP A 142 -9.89 12.12 23.96
C ASP A 142 -9.69 12.62 22.51
N GLY A 143 -9.72 11.68 21.57
CA GLY A 143 -9.52 11.91 20.13
C GLY A 143 -8.06 11.76 19.67
N THR A 144 -7.10 11.49 20.55
CA THR A 144 -5.73 11.24 20.12
C THR A 144 -5.62 9.98 19.27
N ILE A 145 -4.73 9.99 18.27
CA ILE A 145 -4.51 8.83 17.40
C ILE A 145 -3.69 7.79 18.16
N LYS A 146 -4.17 6.53 18.19
CA LYS A 146 -3.39 5.42 18.72
C LYS A 146 -2.19 5.12 17.82
N THR A 147 -1.09 4.67 18.42
CA THR A 147 0.07 4.22 17.64
C THR A 147 -0.34 3.09 16.73
N LEU A 148 -0.11 3.28 15.43
CA LEU A 148 -0.37 2.33 14.38
C LEU A 148 0.88 1.48 14.17
N VAL A 149 0.73 0.16 14.22
CA VAL A 149 1.80 -0.79 13.91
C VAL A 149 1.66 -1.21 12.45
N PRO A 150 2.54 -0.75 11.55
CA PRO A 150 2.43 -1.08 10.15
C PRO A 150 2.70 -2.55 9.89
N ASP A 151 1.92 -3.15 9.00
CA ASP A 151 2.09 -4.54 8.56
C ASP A 151 1.72 -4.72 7.08
N GLU A 152 1.96 -5.91 6.56
CA GLU A 152 1.72 -6.29 5.16
C GLU A 152 0.33 -6.90 4.92
N LYS A 153 -0.53 -6.99 5.95
CA LYS A 153 -1.83 -7.66 5.85
C LYS A 153 -2.90 -6.84 5.13
N GLY A 154 -2.70 -5.50 5.12
CA GLY A 154 -3.69 -4.58 4.56
C GLY A 154 -4.95 -4.47 5.43
N VAL A 155 -6.00 -3.90 4.86
CA VAL A 155 -7.24 -3.55 5.59
C VAL A 155 -8.44 -4.44 5.26
N GLY A 156 -8.26 -5.41 4.36
CA GLY A 156 -9.33 -6.28 3.91
C GLY A 156 -10.39 -5.54 3.08
N TYR A 157 -11.62 -6.05 3.10
CA TYR A 157 -12.74 -5.42 2.40
C TYR A 157 -13.24 -4.21 3.17
N LEU A 158 -13.51 -3.11 2.46
CA LEU A 158 -13.93 -1.84 3.02
C LEU A 158 -15.43 -1.59 2.88
N ALA A 159 -16.11 -2.24 1.92
CA ALA A 159 -17.54 -2.09 1.70
C ALA A 159 -18.32 -3.26 2.29
N VAL A 160 -19.28 -2.99 3.15
CA VAL A 160 -20.13 -4.00 3.78
C VAL A 160 -21.14 -4.58 2.78
N SER A 161 -21.51 -3.80 1.77
CA SER A 161 -22.50 -4.17 0.75
C SER A 161 -21.97 -5.05 -0.38
N GLN A 162 -20.64 -5.23 -0.49
CA GLN A 162 -20.07 -6.10 -1.52
C GLN A 162 -20.03 -7.55 -1.04
N GLU A 163 -20.58 -8.45 -1.87
CA GLU A 163 -20.41 -9.88 -1.66
C GLU A 163 -18.91 -10.22 -1.66
N GLN A 164 -18.44 -10.79 -0.56
CA GLN A 164 -17.05 -11.20 -0.43
C GLN A 164 -16.83 -12.45 -1.30
N ARG A 165 -16.16 -12.26 -2.42
CA ARG A 165 -15.76 -13.37 -3.30
C ARG A 165 -14.59 -14.13 -2.65
N GLU A 166 -14.73 -15.43 -2.46
CA GLU A 166 -13.64 -16.25 -1.93
C GLU A 166 -12.49 -16.33 -2.94
N ASN A 167 -11.29 -15.88 -2.52
CA ASN A 167 -10.08 -16.03 -3.32
C ASN A 167 -9.52 -17.45 -3.17
N LYS A 168 -9.72 -18.30 -4.17
CA LYS A 168 -9.29 -19.70 -4.18
C LYS A 168 -7.76 -19.87 -4.20
N ALA A 169 -7.04 -18.84 -4.66
CA ALA A 169 -5.57 -18.84 -4.68
C ALA A 169 -4.94 -19.03 -3.30
N LEU A 170 -5.60 -18.58 -2.24
CA LEU A 170 -5.08 -18.67 -0.86
C LEU A 170 -4.87 -20.10 -0.35
N LYS A 171 -5.56 -21.07 -0.94
CA LYS A 171 -5.47 -22.49 -0.55
C LYS A 171 -4.75 -23.32 -1.60
N ALA A 172 -4.30 -22.69 -2.69
CA ALA A 172 -3.68 -23.33 -3.82
C ALA A 172 -2.17 -23.49 -3.64
N SER A 173 -1.57 -24.35 -4.42
CA SER A 173 -0.12 -24.46 -4.56
C SER A 173 0.34 -23.84 -5.88
N PHE A 174 1.51 -23.20 -5.84
CA PHE A 174 2.08 -22.49 -6.98
C PHE A 174 3.41 -23.11 -7.39
N SER A 175 3.66 -23.17 -8.70
CA SER A 175 4.94 -23.50 -9.31
C SER A 175 5.23 -22.56 -10.48
N ALA A 176 6.49 -22.45 -10.88
CA ALA A 176 6.91 -21.53 -11.94
C ALA A 176 8.00 -22.15 -12.81
N SER A 177 8.19 -21.58 -14.00
CA SER A 177 9.30 -21.93 -14.91
C SER A 177 10.65 -21.69 -14.25
N SER A 178 10.79 -20.57 -13.53
CA SER A 178 11.99 -20.19 -12.80
C SER A 178 11.65 -19.28 -11.62
N VAL A 179 12.63 -19.10 -10.73
CA VAL A 179 12.51 -18.24 -9.54
C VAL A 179 13.77 -17.41 -9.42
N ARG A 180 13.62 -16.09 -9.44
CA ARG A 180 14.74 -15.16 -9.30
C ARG A 180 15.51 -15.37 -8.00
N SER A 181 16.82 -15.27 -8.08
CA SER A 181 17.71 -15.34 -6.92
C SER A 181 17.33 -14.30 -5.86
N PRO A 182 17.37 -14.69 -4.56
CA PRO A 182 17.04 -13.78 -3.47
C PRO A 182 17.91 -12.52 -3.48
N ARG A 183 17.31 -11.39 -3.08
CA ARG A 183 18.01 -10.11 -2.93
C ARG A 183 17.96 -9.64 -1.49
N THR A 184 19.11 -9.32 -0.90
CA THR A 184 19.20 -8.77 0.45
C THR A 184 19.46 -7.27 0.41
N SER A 185 18.62 -6.49 1.08
CA SER A 185 18.78 -5.08 1.36
C SER A 185 19.20 -4.86 2.80
N LYS A 186 20.16 -3.94 3.03
CA LYS A 186 20.67 -3.57 4.35
C LYS A 186 20.48 -2.08 4.56
N VAL A 187 19.84 -1.71 5.65
CA VAL A 187 19.62 -0.30 6.00
C VAL A 187 19.81 -0.06 7.50
N GLU A 188 20.02 1.19 7.87
CA GLU A 188 19.99 1.63 9.26
C GLU A 188 18.67 2.32 9.56
N ILE A 189 17.94 1.80 10.54
CA ILE A 189 16.63 2.29 10.96
C ILE A 189 16.71 2.87 12.35
N GLU A 190 16.04 3.99 12.52
CA GLU A 190 15.90 4.64 13.80
C GLU A 190 14.84 3.97 14.68
N THR A 191 15.21 3.59 15.89
CA THR A 191 14.35 2.80 16.78
C THR A 191 13.62 3.62 17.85
N GLN A 192 13.95 4.90 17.99
CA GLN A 192 13.32 5.78 18.97
C GLN A 192 12.69 7.02 18.32
N PRO A 193 11.61 6.84 17.55
CA PRO A 193 11.01 7.93 16.79
C PRO A 193 10.40 9.02 17.67
N ASN A 194 10.12 8.73 18.94
CA ASN A 194 9.54 9.67 19.90
C ASN A 194 10.57 10.58 20.56
N CYS A 195 11.86 10.30 20.40
CA CYS A 195 12.91 11.19 20.92
C CYS A 195 12.95 12.49 20.11
N PRO A 196 13.26 13.65 20.74
CA PRO A 196 13.60 14.85 20.01
C PRO A 196 14.71 14.58 19.01
N LEU A 197 14.65 15.21 17.84
CA LEU A 197 15.62 14.98 16.74
C LEU A 197 17.07 15.25 17.11
N ALA A 198 17.30 16.08 18.12
CA ALA A 198 18.62 16.38 18.65
C ALA A 198 19.17 15.32 19.61
N ASP A 199 18.33 14.43 20.12
CA ASP A 199 18.69 13.45 21.12
C ASP A 199 18.85 12.05 20.52
N LYS A 200 20.11 11.66 20.34
CA LYS A 200 20.64 10.29 20.33
C LYS A 200 19.65 9.20 19.90
N THR A 201 19.25 9.23 18.64
CA THR A 201 18.53 8.12 18.06
C THR A 201 19.44 6.89 17.99
N SER A 202 18.96 5.78 18.52
CA SER A 202 19.65 4.51 18.33
C SER A 202 19.38 4.02 16.93
N LEU A 203 20.40 3.98 16.08
CA LEU A 203 20.32 3.35 14.76
C LEU A 203 20.55 1.85 14.92
N VAL A 204 19.67 1.08 14.34
CA VAL A 204 19.77 -0.38 14.25
C VAL A 204 19.97 -0.78 12.80
N LYS A 205 20.98 -1.59 12.55
CA LYS A 205 21.18 -2.20 11.24
C LYS A 205 20.19 -3.34 11.07
N VAL A 206 19.40 -3.28 10.02
CA VAL A 206 18.43 -4.31 9.67
C VAL A 206 18.69 -4.82 8.26
N GLU A 207 18.36 -6.08 8.04
CA GLU A 207 18.47 -6.74 6.74
C GLU A 207 17.09 -7.28 6.35
N ARG A 208 16.73 -7.12 5.07
CA ARG A 208 15.55 -7.73 4.49
C ARG A 208 15.96 -8.53 3.26
N THR A 209 15.64 -9.82 3.25
CA THR A 209 15.87 -10.68 2.11
C THR A 209 14.54 -10.92 1.39
N HIS A 210 14.44 -10.45 0.16
CA HIS A 210 13.32 -10.74 -0.70
C HIS A 210 13.52 -12.09 -1.34
N ILE A 211 12.55 -12.97 -1.11
CA ILE A 211 12.47 -14.30 -1.71
C ILE A 211 11.30 -14.27 -2.69
N TYR A 212 11.56 -14.59 -3.95
CA TYR A 212 10.60 -14.49 -5.04
C TYR A 212 9.85 -15.79 -5.30
N HIS A 213 9.44 -16.48 -4.23
CA HIS A 213 8.77 -17.78 -4.30
C HIS A 213 7.45 -17.71 -5.08
N PRO A 214 7.09 -18.72 -5.90
CA PRO A 214 5.84 -18.74 -6.65
C PRO A 214 4.58 -18.49 -5.80
N GLY A 215 4.52 -19.07 -4.59
CA GLY A 215 3.42 -18.90 -3.65
C GLY A 215 3.17 -17.48 -3.17
N ASN A 216 4.16 -16.58 -3.29
CA ASN A 216 3.99 -15.16 -2.96
C ASN A 216 2.96 -14.47 -3.87
N ALA A 217 2.66 -15.05 -5.04
CA ALA A 217 1.62 -14.52 -5.91
C ALA A 217 0.18 -14.88 -5.47
N GLY A 218 0.01 -15.61 -4.36
CA GLY A 218 -1.30 -16.00 -3.86
C GLY A 218 -1.45 -15.86 -2.35
N ASP A 219 -0.66 -14.99 -1.70
CA ASP A 219 -0.60 -14.85 -0.25
C ASP A 219 -1.35 -13.62 0.30
N GLN A 220 -1.93 -12.80 -0.57
CA GLN A 220 -2.61 -11.53 -0.26
C GLN A 220 -1.69 -10.48 0.40
N SER A 221 -0.39 -10.57 0.18
CA SER A 221 0.58 -9.60 0.66
C SER A 221 1.09 -8.72 -0.49
N ASN A 222 1.05 -7.41 -0.31
CA ASN A 222 1.70 -6.48 -1.25
C ASN A 222 3.18 -6.24 -0.92
N GLY A 223 3.71 -6.88 0.11
CA GLY A 223 5.13 -6.88 0.47
C GLY A 223 5.93 -8.00 -0.22
N THR A 224 5.24 -9.00 -0.75
CA THR A 224 5.83 -10.20 -1.37
C THR A 224 5.44 -10.29 -2.85
N ARG A 225 6.21 -11.03 -3.64
CA ARG A 225 5.93 -11.27 -5.07
C ARG A 225 6.68 -12.48 -5.59
N TRP A 226 6.17 -13.08 -6.65
CA TRP A 226 6.96 -13.97 -7.49
C TRP A 226 7.68 -13.16 -8.58
N MET A 227 8.90 -13.55 -8.93
CA MET A 227 9.62 -13.09 -10.12
C MET A 227 10.38 -14.26 -10.75
N ALA A 228 10.31 -14.34 -12.07
CA ALA A 228 11.13 -15.25 -12.85
C ALA A 228 12.60 -14.78 -12.91
N GLU A 229 13.53 -15.69 -13.22
CA GLU A 229 14.92 -15.33 -13.55
C GLU A 229 14.95 -14.40 -14.76
N THR A 230 15.97 -13.55 -14.81
CA THR A 230 16.11 -12.55 -15.88
C THR A 230 16.40 -13.14 -17.25
N ASN A 231 16.89 -14.37 -17.29
CA ASN A 231 17.21 -15.13 -18.51
C ASN A 231 16.19 -16.21 -18.85
N ASP A 232 15.00 -16.17 -18.23
CA ASP A 232 13.89 -17.04 -18.59
C ASP A 232 13.17 -16.43 -19.80
N ASP A 233 13.35 -17.01 -20.96
CA ASP A 233 12.77 -16.53 -22.21
C ASP A 233 11.28 -16.87 -22.37
N HIS A 234 10.78 -17.80 -21.56
CA HIS A 234 9.37 -18.26 -21.58
C HIS A 234 8.80 -18.37 -20.17
N PRO A 235 8.74 -17.26 -19.41
CA PRO A 235 8.32 -17.30 -18.02
C PRO A 235 6.84 -17.63 -17.87
N TRP A 236 6.55 -18.56 -16.96
CA TRP A 236 5.19 -18.93 -16.59
C TRP A 236 5.05 -19.14 -15.08
N LEU A 237 3.82 -18.89 -14.60
CA LEU A 237 3.38 -19.22 -13.26
C LEU A 237 2.16 -20.13 -13.35
N MET A 238 2.16 -21.23 -12.60
CA MET A 238 1.07 -22.21 -12.57
C MET A 238 0.50 -22.32 -11.16
N VAL A 239 -0.82 -22.43 -11.07
CA VAL A 239 -1.56 -22.72 -9.84
C VAL A 239 -2.21 -24.10 -9.95
N ASP A 240 -2.14 -24.89 -8.88
CA ASP A 240 -2.91 -26.12 -8.64
C ASP A 240 -3.90 -25.84 -7.51
N LEU A 241 -5.19 -25.86 -7.80
CA LEU A 241 -6.28 -25.65 -6.85
C LEU A 241 -6.54 -26.88 -5.95
N GLY A 242 -5.77 -27.99 -6.16
CA GLY A 242 -5.93 -29.24 -5.43
C GLY A 242 -7.01 -30.15 -6.02
N GLU A 243 -8.16 -29.58 -6.42
CA GLU A 243 -9.24 -30.26 -7.11
C GLU A 243 -9.86 -29.38 -8.20
N ALA A 244 -10.69 -29.96 -9.07
CA ALA A 244 -11.38 -29.17 -10.08
C ALA A 244 -12.51 -28.33 -9.45
N MET A 245 -12.36 -27.01 -9.49
CA MET A 245 -13.29 -26.02 -8.93
C MET A 245 -13.88 -25.15 -10.03
N GLN A 246 -15.10 -24.63 -9.82
CA GLN A 246 -15.65 -23.60 -10.69
C GLN A 246 -14.84 -22.31 -10.51
N VAL A 247 -14.22 -21.83 -11.57
CA VAL A 247 -13.51 -20.55 -11.63
C VAL A 247 -14.22 -19.64 -12.61
N THR A 248 -14.60 -18.47 -12.14
CA THR A 248 -15.27 -17.45 -12.97
C THR A 248 -14.27 -16.47 -13.57
N GLU A 249 -13.29 -16.06 -12.79
CA GLU A 249 -12.39 -14.96 -13.12
C GLU A 249 -11.02 -15.12 -12.44
N CYS A 250 -9.98 -14.67 -13.12
CA CYS A 250 -8.64 -14.43 -12.56
C CYS A 250 -8.30 -12.94 -12.62
N GLN A 251 -7.57 -12.47 -11.64
CA GLN A 251 -7.00 -11.12 -11.62
C GLN A 251 -5.49 -11.22 -11.39
N PHE A 252 -4.70 -10.56 -12.24
CA PHE A 252 -3.24 -10.57 -12.18
C PHE A 252 -2.71 -9.17 -11.87
N ALA A 253 -2.08 -8.99 -10.73
CA ALA A 253 -1.34 -7.79 -10.38
C ALA A 253 0.15 -8.00 -10.73
N PHE A 254 0.53 -7.60 -11.95
CA PHE A 254 1.91 -7.72 -12.42
C PHE A 254 2.85 -6.74 -11.74
N VAL A 255 4.13 -7.08 -11.64
CA VAL A 255 5.19 -6.11 -11.33
C VAL A 255 5.34 -5.12 -12.49
N HIS A 256 5.79 -3.89 -12.20
CA HIS A 256 5.96 -2.82 -13.20
C HIS A 256 4.74 -2.58 -14.11
N PRO A 257 3.53 -2.41 -13.56
CA PRO A 257 2.30 -2.35 -14.35
C PRO A 257 2.26 -1.18 -15.36
N ALA A 258 3.02 -0.10 -15.11
CA ALA A 258 3.09 1.05 -16.01
C ALA A 258 3.82 0.74 -17.33
N GLU A 259 4.71 -0.24 -17.34
CA GLU A 259 5.41 -0.69 -18.56
C GLU A 259 4.50 -1.57 -19.42
N GLY A 260 3.48 -2.16 -18.81
CA GLY A 260 2.48 -2.99 -19.46
C GLY A 260 2.94 -4.43 -19.71
N HIS A 261 1.94 -5.29 -19.96
CA HIS A 261 2.14 -6.73 -20.15
C HIS A 261 1.29 -7.27 -21.31
N ALA A 262 1.84 -8.28 -22.00
CA ALA A 262 1.11 -9.21 -22.85
C ALA A 262 1.29 -10.62 -22.28
N TRP A 263 0.21 -11.43 -22.32
CA TRP A 263 0.19 -12.73 -21.68
C TRP A 263 -0.88 -13.64 -22.26
N HIS A 264 -0.74 -14.95 -22.03
CA HIS A 264 -1.82 -15.90 -22.25
C HIS A 264 -1.99 -16.84 -21.06
N LEU A 265 -3.24 -17.27 -20.86
CA LEU A 265 -3.65 -18.17 -19.79
C LEU A 265 -4.13 -19.48 -20.40
N GLU A 266 -3.64 -20.58 -19.83
CA GLU A 266 -4.08 -21.94 -20.17
C GLU A 266 -4.75 -22.59 -18.96
N LYS A 267 -5.63 -23.56 -19.21
CA LYS A 267 -6.33 -24.37 -18.20
C LYS A 267 -6.15 -25.86 -18.46
N SER A 268 -6.17 -26.63 -17.37
CA SER A 268 -6.10 -28.11 -17.41
C SER A 268 -6.80 -28.73 -16.21
N ASN A 269 -7.25 -29.99 -16.34
CA ASN A 269 -7.76 -30.77 -15.22
C ASN A 269 -6.82 -31.91 -14.78
N ASP A 270 -5.82 -32.23 -15.61
CA ASP A 270 -4.85 -33.34 -15.34
C ASP A 270 -3.40 -32.85 -15.25
N GLY A 271 -3.14 -31.54 -15.48
CA GLY A 271 -1.80 -30.95 -15.47
C GLY A 271 -0.93 -31.31 -16.69
N THR A 272 -1.45 -32.07 -17.65
CA THR A 272 -0.73 -32.56 -18.83
C THR A 272 -1.34 -32.04 -20.13
N ASN A 273 -2.67 -32.08 -20.23
CA ASN A 273 -3.41 -31.61 -21.40
C ASN A 273 -3.89 -30.18 -21.14
N TRP A 274 -3.30 -29.22 -21.86
CA TRP A 274 -3.55 -27.79 -21.70
C TRP A 274 -4.43 -27.23 -22.83
N GLN A 275 -5.35 -26.38 -22.48
CA GLN A 275 -6.24 -25.68 -23.40
C GLN A 275 -6.12 -24.17 -23.22
N PRO A 276 -6.12 -23.39 -24.30
CA PRO A 276 -6.18 -21.94 -24.20
C PRO A 276 -7.41 -21.49 -23.43
N CYS A 277 -7.25 -20.45 -22.60
CA CYS A 277 -8.33 -19.91 -21.77
C CYS A 277 -8.58 -18.43 -22.07
N ALA A 278 -7.54 -17.59 -21.96
CA ALA A 278 -7.63 -16.15 -22.22
C ALA A 278 -6.27 -15.62 -22.67
N GLU A 279 -6.25 -14.47 -23.35
CA GLU A 279 -5.01 -13.86 -23.81
C GLU A 279 -5.11 -12.34 -23.91
N VAL A 280 -3.98 -11.67 -23.74
CA VAL A 280 -3.76 -10.26 -24.10
C VAL A 280 -2.53 -10.21 -24.98
N LYS A 281 -2.72 -10.08 -26.29
CA LYS A 281 -1.64 -10.09 -27.31
C LYS A 281 -0.83 -8.80 -27.36
N GLU A 282 -1.55 -7.67 -27.25
CA GLU A 282 -0.90 -6.35 -27.25
C GLU A 282 -0.62 -5.91 -25.84
N VAL A 283 0.56 -5.31 -25.63
CA VAL A 283 0.99 -4.81 -24.33
C VAL A 283 -0.02 -3.78 -23.80
N LYS A 284 -0.55 -4.03 -22.60
CA LYS A 284 -1.45 -3.12 -21.90
C LYS A 284 -0.86 -2.71 -20.55
N ALA A 285 -0.86 -1.40 -20.29
CA ALA A 285 -0.51 -0.82 -18.99
C ALA A 285 -1.78 -0.68 -18.14
N CYS A 286 -2.07 -1.68 -17.33
CA CYS A 286 -3.19 -1.70 -16.39
C CYS A 286 -2.84 -2.54 -15.15
N SER A 287 -3.63 -2.43 -14.09
CA SER A 287 -3.53 -3.29 -12.92
C SER A 287 -4.85 -3.26 -12.14
N PRO A 288 -5.43 -4.42 -11.77
CA PRO A 288 -5.05 -5.74 -12.26
C PRO A 288 -5.45 -5.96 -13.72
N HIS A 289 -4.81 -6.91 -14.40
CA HIS A 289 -5.35 -7.52 -15.59
C HIS A 289 -6.42 -8.54 -15.18
N VAL A 290 -7.50 -8.64 -15.96
CA VAL A 290 -8.64 -9.52 -15.65
C VAL A 290 -8.83 -10.51 -16.79
N ALA A 291 -8.98 -11.80 -16.44
CA ALA A 291 -9.28 -12.89 -17.36
C ALA A 291 -10.56 -13.60 -16.93
N THR A 292 -11.53 -13.73 -17.84
CA THR A 292 -12.70 -14.59 -17.62
C THR A 292 -12.29 -16.04 -17.90
N VAL A 293 -12.58 -16.95 -16.96
CA VAL A 293 -12.34 -18.39 -17.10
C VAL A 293 -13.65 -19.14 -17.39
N GLY A 294 -14.67 -18.95 -16.56
CA GLY A 294 -16.03 -19.46 -16.78
C GLY A 294 -16.16 -21.00 -16.83
N ASP A 295 -15.22 -21.74 -16.20
CA ASP A 295 -15.15 -23.20 -16.34
C ASP A 295 -14.75 -23.89 -15.02
N LYS A 296 -14.93 -25.21 -14.99
CA LYS A 296 -14.48 -26.07 -13.90
C LYS A 296 -13.07 -26.58 -14.19
N VAL A 297 -12.07 -26.07 -13.43
CA VAL A 297 -10.65 -26.30 -13.68
C VAL A 297 -9.91 -26.63 -12.39
N ARG A 298 -8.86 -27.45 -12.47
CA ARG A 298 -7.92 -27.67 -11.38
C ARG A 298 -6.63 -26.88 -11.54
N TYR A 299 -6.11 -26.78 -12.76
CA TYR A 299 -4.84 -26.10 -13.03
C TYR A 299 -5.06 -24.90 -13.95
N LEU A 300 -4.37 -23.83 -13.63
CA LEU A 300 -4.25 -22.64 -14.48
C LEU A 300 -2.79 -22.29 -14.65
N ARG A 301 -2.34 -21.97 -15.87
CA ARG A 301 -0.95 -21.57 -16.15
C ARG A 301 -0.93 -20.27 -16.94
N LEU A 302 -0.34 -19.26 -16.34
CA LEU A 302 -0.17 -17.94 -16.92
C LEU A 302 1.23 -17.85 -17.52
N HIS A 303 1.30 -17.58 -18.82
CA HIS A 303 2.54 -17.27 -19.52
C HIS A 303 2.66 -15.75 -19.68
N ILE A 304 3.84 -15.19 -19.45
CA ILE A 304 4.12 -13.76 -19.63
C ILE A 304 4.90 -13.61 -20.92
N ASP A 305 4.22 -13.15 -21.98
CA ASP A 305 4.79 -13.06 -23.33
C ASP A 305 5.61 -11.78 -23.53
N LYS A 306 5.22 -10.69 -22.85
CA LYS A 306 5.95 -9.41 -22.85
C LYS A 306 5.74 -8.69 -21.50
N GLY A 307 6.73 -7.91 -21.10
CA GLY A 307 6.77 -7.16 -19.85
C GLY A 307 7.62 -7.85 -18.79
N ALA A 308 7.67 -7.27 -17.60
CA ALA A 308 8.45 -7.81 -16.50
C ALA A 308 7.82 -9.10 -15.96
N ALA A 309 8.58 -10.20 -15.94
CA ALA A 309 8.10 -11.50 -15.52
C ALA A 309 8.01 -11.60 -13.99
N GLY A 310 6.87 -11.23 -13.44
CA GLY A 310 6.56 -11.33 -12.02
C GLY A 310 5.16 -10.85 -11.67
N LEU A 311 4.65 -11.38 -10.55
CA LEU A 311 3.34 -11.01 -10.01
C LEU A 311 3.44 -10.67 -8.53
N TRP A 312 2.75 -9.57 -8.16
CA TRP A 312 2.43 -9.27 -6.77
C TRP A 312 1.31 -10.16 -6.27
N GLU A 313 0.28 -10.37 -7.10
CA GLU A 313 -0.90 -11.13 -6.69
C GLU A 313 -1.62 -11.76 -7.88
N TRP A 314 -2.07 -12.99 -7.72
CA TRP A 314 -3.00 -13.69 -8.59
C TRP A 314 -4.23 -14.08 -7.79
N LYS A 315 -5.34 -13.36 -7.96
CA LYS A 315 -6.62 -13.72 -7.34
C LYS A 315 -7.43 -14.61 -8.27
N ILE A 316 -8.12 -15.60 -7.71
CA ILE A 316 -8.91 -16.61 -8.43
C ILE A 316 -10.28 -16.71 -7.75
N TYR A 317 -11.32 -16.42 -8.50
CA TYR A 317 -12.69 -16.39 -8.01
C TYR A 317 -13.60 -17.46 -8.64
#